data_3ca80575e6b6ec0f8e4a1a4be6d3ad7a
#
_entry.id   3ca80575e6b6ec0f8e4a1a4be6d3ad7a
#
_cell.length_a   1.000
_cell.length_b   1.000
_cell.length_c   1.000
_cell.angle_alpha   90.00
_cell.angle_beta   90.00
_cell.angle_gamma   90.00
#
_symmetry.space_group_name_H-M   'P 1'
#
loop_
_entity.id
_entity.type
_entity.pdbx_description
1 polymer ?
#
loop_
_entity_poly.entity_id
_entity_poly.type
_entity_poly.pdbx_seq_one_letter_code
_entity_poly.pdbx_strand_id
1 'polypeptide(L)'
;MADIGFIGAGNMGGPMLANLVKAGHAVTVFDLVQAALDVAEGAGASLAATPGDAATGRDAVITMLPAGAQVREVYTAENGVVERATEGTLLVDCSTIDVTTAREVCQAAAARGLDMLAAPVSGGVAGAAAGMLTFM
;
A
#
# COMPACT_ATOMS: atom_id res chain seq x y z
N MET A 1 16.01 -3.14 7.82
CA MET A 1 15.41 -2.10 6.96
C MET A 1 14.86 -2.73 5.67
N ALA A 2 13.69 -2.34 5.26
CA ALA A 2 13.07 -2.85 4.04
C ALA A 2 12.76 -1.72 3.06
N ASP A 3 12.70 -2.05 1.76
CA ASP A 3 12.19 -1.18 0.72
C ASP A 3 10.69 -1.45 0.56
N ILE A 4 9.87 -0.44 0.85
CA ILE A 4 8.42 -0.57 0.90
C ILE A 4 7.77 0.38 -0.09
N GLY A 5 6.90 -0.16 -0.95
CA GLY A 5 5.95 0.63 -1.72
C GLY A 5 4.70 0.88 -0.87
N PHE A 6 4.20 2.09 -0.85
CA PHE A 6 3.00 2.44 -0.10
C PHE A 6 2.02 3.20 -0.99
N ILE A 7 0.80 2.69 -1.10
CA ILE A 7 -0.21 3.26 -1.98
C ILE A 7 -1.43 3.63 -1.16
N GLY A 8 -1.78 4.91 -1.16
CA GLY A 8 -2.85 5.47 -0.35
C GLY A 8 -2.34 6.16 0.91
N ALA A 9 -2.02 7.44 0.81
CA ALA A 9 -1.41 8.23 1.88
C ALA A 9 -2.41 9.21 2.53
N GLY A 10 -3.68 8.83 2.60
CA GLY A 10 -4.75 9.61 3.20
C GLY A 10 -4.71 9.62 4.73
N ASN A 11 -5.88 9.79 5.35
CA ASN A 11 -6.00 9.92 6.81
C ASN A 11 -5.46 8.70 7.59
N MET A 12 -5.58 7.51 7.01
CA MET A 12 -5.04 6.28 7.61
C MET A 12 -3.64 5.97 7.10
N GLY A 13 -3.44 5.98 5.79
CA GLY A 13 -2.17 5.59 5.17
C GLY A 13 -1.04 6.56 5.48
N GLY A 14 -1.31 7.86 5.53
CA GLY A 14 -0.30 8.87 5.84
C GLY A 14 0.42 8.61 7.17
N PRO A 15 -0.29 8.49 8.29
CA PRO A 15 0.33 8.13 9.56
C PRO A 15 1.04 6.78 9.55
N MET A 16 0.48 5.78 8.84
CA MET A 16 1.10 4.46 8.74
C MET A 16 2.47 4.52 8.05
N LEU A 17 2.54 5.20 6.89
CA LEU A 17 3.81 5.33 6.17
C LEU A 17 4.83 6.18 6.94
N ALA A 18 4.38 7.20 7.65
CA ALA A 18 5.27 8.02 8.48
C ALA A 18 5.94 7.19 9.58
N ASN A 19 5.20 6.27 10.20
CA ASN A 19 5.78 5.33 11.18
C ASN A 19 6.79 4.37 10.56
N LEU A 20 6.56 3.91 9.33
CA LEU A 20 7.53 3.07 8.63
C LEU A 20 8.83 3.82 8.33
N VAL A 21 8.73 5.07 7.87
CA VAL A 21 9.91 5.93 7.66
C VAL A 21 10.65 6.15 8.97
N LYS A 22 9.92 6.45 10.04
CA LYS A 22 10.49 6.67 11.37
C LYS A 22 11.22 5.43 11.91
N ALA A 23 10.73 4.24 11.56
CA ALA A 23 11.37 2.98 11.94
C ALA A 23 12.62 2.64 11.09
N GLY A 24 12.95 3.46 10.10
CA GLY A 24 14.15 3.30 9.28
C GLY A 24 13.95 2.60 7.95
N HIS A 25 12.70 2.35 7.54
CA HIS A 25 12.41 1.76 6.23
C HIS A 25 12.47 2.81 5.11
N ALA A 26 12.88 2.39 3.92
CA ALA A 26 12.79 3.21 2.72
C ALA A 26 11.39 3.06 2.13
N VAL A 27 10.62 4.13 2.09
CA VAL A 27 9.22 4.11 1.62
C VAL A 27 9.09 4.94 0.36
N THR A 28 8.50 4.36 -0.68
CA THR A 28 8.12 5.04 -1.91
C THR A 28 6.61 5.05 -2.01
N VAL A 29 6.01 6.23 -2.14
CA VAL A 29 4.56 6.41 -2.03
C VAL A 29 3.94 6.83 -3.34
N PHE A 30 2.73 6.32 -3.60
CA PHE A 30 1.84 6.82 -4.63
C PHE A 30 0.48 7.19 -4.03
N ASP A 31 -0.05 8.34 -4.44
CA ASP A 31 -1.41 8.78 -4.13
C ASP A 31 -1.89 9.71 -5.26
N LEU A 32 -3.20 9.78 -5.46
CA LEU A 32 -3.80 10.69 -6.45
C LEU A 32 -3.89 12.13 -5.95
N VAL A 33 -3.79 12.36 -4.65
CA VAL A 33 -3.95 13.66 -4.02
C VAL A 33 -2.60 14.29 -3.74
N GLN A 34 -2.31 15.42 -4.39
CA GLN A 34 -1.01 16.09 -4.24
C GLN A 34 -0.71 16.50 -2.80
N ALA A 35 -1.72 16.96 -2.05
CA ALA A 35 -1.53 17.32 -0.64
C ALA A 35 -1.06 16.13 0.22
N ALA A 36 -1.56 14.93 -0.07
CA ALA A 36 -1.12 13.71 0.61
C ALA A 36 0.33 13.36 0.26
N LEU A 37 0.71 13.54 -0.99
CA LEU A 37 2.10 13.35 -1.44
C LEU A 37 3.06 14.34 -0.78
N ASP A 38 2.66 15.60 -0.66
CA ASP A 38 3.48 16.64 -0.02
C ASP A 38 3.75 16.29 1.46
N VAL A 39 2.74 15.82 2.16
CA VAL A 39 2.89 15.37 3.56
C VAL A 39 3.80 14.14 3.65
N ALA A 40 3.63 13.17 2.77
CA ALA A 40 4.45 11.97 2.74
C ALA A 40 5.93 12.29 2.45
N GLU A 41 6.19 13.16 1.48
CA GLU A 41 7.55 13.62 1.16
C GLU A 41 8.17 14.35 2.36
N GLY A 42 7.41 15.21 3.01
CA GLY A 42 7.85 15.89 4.24
C GLY A 42 8.16 14.96 5.40
N ALA A 43 7.55 13.77 5.43
CA ALA A 43 7.84 12.73 6.41
C ALA A 43 9.07 11.88 6.03
N GLY A 44 9.64 12.05 4.84
CA GLY A 44 10.83 11.36 4.38
C GLY A 44 10.61 10.26 3.35
N ALA A 45 9.40 10.12 2.80
CA ALA A 45 9.12 9.19 1.73
C ALA A 45 9.56 9.72 0.37
N SER A 46 9.90 8.82 -0.54
CA SER A 46 10.08 9.13 -1.96
C SER A 46 8.73 9.03 -2.68
N LEU A 47 8.58 9.73 -3.81
CA LEU A 47 7.34 9.75 -4.58
C LEU A 47 7.45 8.88 -5.83
N ALA A 48 6.36 8.18 -6.17
CA ALA A 48 6.23 7.43 -7.41
C ALA A 48 5.16 8.07 -8.29
N ALA A 49 5.32 7.94 -9.60
CA ALA A 49 4.39 8.52 -10.59
C ALA A 49 3.17 7.64 -10.85
N THR A 50 3.29 6.33 -10.64
CA THR A 50 2.21 5.33 -10.83
C THR A 50 2.22 4.32 -9.70
N PRO A 51 1.11 3.58 -9.49
CA PRO A 51 1.13 2.47 -8.53
C PRO A 51 2.20 1.42 -8.85
N GLY A 52 2.40 1.14 -10.14
CA GLY A 52 3.42 0.20 -10.58
C GLY A 52 4.84 0.64 -10.25
N ASP A 53 5.13 1.94 -10.36
CA ASP A 53 6.43 2.48 -9.98
C ASP A 53 6.67 2.37 -8.47
N ALA A 54 5.62 2.54 -7.67
CA ALA A 54 5.70 2.30 -6.22
C ALA A 54 5.96 0.82 -5.90
N ALA A 55 5.51 -0.09 -6.76
CA ALA A 55 5.60 -1.53 -6.51
C ALA A 55 6.89 -2.18 -7.03
N THR A 56 7.59 -1.56 -7.97
CA THR A 56 8.75 -2.16 -8.63
C THR A 56 9.97 -2.16 -7.73
N GLY A 57 10.59 -3.33 -7.55
CA GLY A 57 11.84 -3.46 -6.79
C GLY A 57 11.67 -3.35 -5.28
N ARG A 58 10.50 -3.65 -4.74
CA ARG A 58 10.21 -3.56 -3.30
C ARG A 58 10.27 -4.91 -2.62
N ASP A 59 10.55 -4.89 -1.32
CA ASP A 59 10.42 -6.08 -0.47
C ASP A 59 8.94 -6.34 -0.17
N ALA A 60 8.17 -5.26 0.04
CA ALA A 60 6.73 -5.32 0.26
C ALA A 60 6.02 -4.12 -0.36
N VAL A 61 4.76 -4.31 -0.71
CA VAL A 61 3.86 -3.22 -1.13
C VAL A 61 2.65 -3.23 -0.21
N ILE A 62 2.39 -2.10 0.42
CA ILE A 62 1.26 -1.91 1.34
C ILE A 62 0.26 -0.95 0.69
N THR A 63 -1.00 -1.31 0.72
CA THR A 63 -2.09 -0.45 0.23
C THR A 63 -3.08 -0.15 1.33
N MET A 64 -3.53 1.10 1.39
CA MET A 64 -4.56 1.56 2.32
C MET A 64 -5.48 2.52 1.57
N LEU A 65 -6.54 1.97 0.97
CA LEU A 65 -7.40 2.64 0.01
C LEU A 65 -8.85 2.70 0.50
N PRO A 66 -9.66 3.66 -0.03
CA PRO A 66 -11.00 3.90 0.51
C PRO A 66 -12.01 2.79 0.27
N ALA A 67 -11.93 2.09 -0.88
CA ALA A 67 -12.95 1.12 -1.27
C ALA A 67 -12.42 0.09 -2.26
N GLY A 68 -13.21 -0.96 -2.49
CA GLY A 68 -12.85 -2.06 -3.39
C GLY A 68 -12.57 -1.63 -4.83
N ALA A 69 -13.29 -0.62 -5.33
CA ALA A 69 -13.04 -0.11 -6.69
C ALA A 69 -11.61 0.43 -6.84
N GLN A 70 -11.12 1.17 -5.87
CA GLN A 70 -9.75 1.69 -5.88
C GLN A 70 -8.72 0.57 -5.71
N VAL A 71 -8.99 -0.42 -4.87
CA VAL A 71 -8.12 -1.58 -4.71
C VAL A 71 -8.00 -2.34 -6.03
N ARG A 72 -9.12 -2.64 -6.69
CA ARG A 72 -9.12 -3.31 -8.00
C ARG A 72 -8.30 -2.54 -9.03
N GLU A 73 -8.54 -1.24 -9.14
CA GLU A 73 -7.83 -0.35 -10.07
C GLU A 73 -6.31 -0.37 -9.81
N VAL A 74 -5.90 -0.14 -8.57
CA VAL A 74 -4.49 -0.06 -8.18
C VAL A 74 -3.76 -1.38 -8.44
N TYR A 75 -4.41 -2.51 -8.17
CA TYR A 75 -3.75 -3.81 -8.32
C TYR A 75 -3.80 -4.36 -9.74
N THR A 76 -4.92 -4.20 -10.45
CA THR A 76 -5.16 -4.95 -11.69
C THR A 76 -5.16 -4.11 -12.98
N ALA A 77 -5.11 -2.79 -12.89
CA ALA A 77 -5.01 -1.93 -14.06
C ALA A 77 -3.62 -1.99 -14.72
N GLU A 78 -3.53 -1.47 -15.93
CA GLU A 78 -2.25 -1.25 -16.61
C GLU A 78 -1.34 -0.36 -15.74
N ASN A 79 -0.06 -0.69 -15.64
CA ASN A 79 0.91 -0.06 -14.73
C ASN A 79 0.49 -0.16 -13.25
N GLY A 80 -0.31 -1.15 -12.92
CA GLY A 80 -0.72 -1.45 -11.55
C GLY A 80 0.28 -2.33 -10.81
N VAL A 81 -0.07 -2.64 -9.57
CA VAL A 81 0.81 -3.39 -8.66
C VAL A 81 1.09 -4.80 -9.18
N VAL A 82 0.06 -5.54 -9.59
CA VAL A 82 0.21 -6.93 -10.04
C VAL A 82 1.09 -7.03 -11.28
N GLU A 83 0.96 -6.09 -12.21
CA GLU A 83 1.77 -6.06 -13.42
C GLU A 83 3.24 -5.75 -13.14
N ARG A 84 3.50 -4.84 -12.21
CA ARG A 84 4.81 -4.23 -12.02
C ARG A 84 5.59 -4.72 -10.79
N ALA A 85 4.95 -5.39 -9.86
CA ALA A 85 5.64 -5.91 -8.68
C ALA A 85 6.70 -6.94 -9.08
N THR A 86 7.85 -6.85 -8.44
CA THR A 86 8.97 -7.76 -8.68
C THR A 86 8.70 -9.12 -8.03
N GLU A 87 9.20 -10.18 -8.63
CA GLU A 87 9.14 -11.52 -8.04
C GLU A 87 9.71 -11.50 -6.60
N GLY A 88 8.99 -12.14 -5.69
CA GLY A 88 9.36 -12.18 -4.27
C GLY A 88 8.81 -11.02 -3.43
N THR A 89 8.19 -10.00 -4.05
CA THR A 89 7.53 -8.92 -3.32
C THR A 89 6.29 -9.44 -2.59
N LEU A 90 6.16 -9.12 -1.31
CA LEU A 90 4.94 -9.39 -0.54
C LEU A 90 3.95 -8.25 -0.73
N LEU A 91 2.72 -8.56 -1.13
CA LEU A 91 1.64 -7.60 -1.25
C LEU A 91 0.74 -7.66 -0.01
N VAL A 92 0.47 -6.51 0.60
CA VAL A 92 -0.38 -6.42 1.81
C VAL A 92 -1.43 -5.33 1.60
N ASP A 93 -2.68 -5.73 1.45
CA ASP A 93 -3.79 -4.78 1.38
C ASP A 93 -4.43 -4.61 2.76
N CYS A 94 -4.30 -3.42 3.31
CA CYS A 94 -4.86 -3.04 4.61
C CYS A 94 -6.23 -2.35 4.48
N SER A 95 -6.75 -2.23 3.27
CA SER A 95 -8.04 -1.60 3.00
C SER A 95 -9.19 -2.44 3.55
N THR A 96 -10.26 -1.80 3.99
CA THR A 96 -11.49 -2.48 4.38
C THR A 96 -12.40 -2.55 3.16
N ILE A 97 -12.47 -3.73 2.54
CA ILE A 97 -13.20 -3.94 1.28
C ILE A 97 -14.05 -5.22 1.33
N ASP A 98 -14.92 -5.38 0.34
CA ASP A 98 -15.75 -6.57 0.19
C ASP A 98 -14.91 -7.81 -0.13
N VAL A 99 -15.40 -8.97 0.28
CA VAL A 99 -14.72 -10.25 0.11
C VAL A 99 -14.51 -10.60 -1.35
N THR A 100 -15.49 -10.31 -2.22
CA THR A 100 -15.39 -10.61 -3.64
C THR A 100 -14.20 -9.90 -4.29
N THR A 101 -14.05 -8.60 -4.04
CA THR A 101 -12.92 -7.81 -4.57
C THR A 101 -11.60 -8.31 -3.99
N ALA A 102 -11.54 -8.57 -2.69
CA ALA A 102 -10.32 -9.10 -2.06
C ALA A 102 -9.88 -10.42 -2.71
N ARG A 103 -10.81 -11.32 -2.96
CA ARG A 103 -10.52 -12.59 -3.65
C ARG A 103 -10.05 -12.41 -5.07
N GLU A 104 -10.70 -11.54 -5.85
CA GLU A 104 -10.28 -11.24 -7.23
C GLU A 104 -8.84 -10.75 -7.30
N VAL A 105 -8.49 -9.82 -6.42
CA VAL A 105 -7.16 -9.21 -6.41
C VAL A 105 -6.12 -10.24 -5.94
N CYS A 106 -6.41 -11.01 -4.91
CA CYS A 106 -5.52 -12.08 -4.46
C CYS A 106 -5.30 -13.14 -5.55
N GLN A 107 -6.34 -13.49 -6.31
CA GLN A 107 -6.22 -14.43 -7.43
C GLN A 107 -5.36 -13.86 -8.56
N ALA A 108 -5.51 -12.57 -8.87
CA ALA A 108 -4.67 -11.91 -9.86
C ALA A 108 -3.20 -11.91 -9.45
N ALA A 109 -2.91 -11.66 -8.18
CA ALA A 109 -1.56 -11.72 -7.64
C ALA A 109 -0.99 -13.16 -7.72
N ALA A 110 -1.77 -14.14 -7.31
CA ALA A 110 -1.37 -15.56 -7.35
C ALA A 110 -1.09 -16.03 -8.78
N ALA A 111 -1.85 -15.57 -9.76
CA ALA A 111 -1.63 -15.90 -11.18
C ALA A 111 -0.27 -15.38 -11.69
N ARG A 112 0.29 -14.37 -11.06
CA ARG A 112 1.63 -13.82 -11.31
C ARG A 112 2.70 -14.40 -10.38
N GLY A 113 2.36 -15.36 -9.53
CA GLY A 113 3.29 -15.94 -8.57
C GLY A 113 3.66 -15.00 -7.41
N LEU A 114 2.83 -14.00 -7.12
CA LEU A 114 3.04 -13.05 -6.03
C LEU A 114 2.24 -13.47 -4.79
N ASP A 115 2.89 -13.38 -3.63
CA ASP A 115 2.22 -13.60 -2.35
C ASP A 115 1.45 -12.35 -1.94
N MET A 116 0.21 -12.53 -1.49
CA MET A 116 -0.64 -11.43 -1.06
C MET A 116 -1.42 -11.77 0.19
N LEU A 117 -1.50 -10.80 1.10
CA LEU A 117 -2.34 -10.84 2.30
C LEU A 117 -3.41 -9.75 2.23
N ALA A 118 -4.64 -10.12 2.55
CA ALA A 118 -5.67 -9.16 2.91
C ALA A 118 -5.63 -9.01 4.43
N ALA A 119 -5.22 -7.85 4.90
CA ALA A 119 -4.98 -7.58 6.31
C ALA A 119 -5.64 -6.26 6.75
N PRO A 120 -6.99 -6.22 6.73
CA PRO A 120 -7.68 -5.02 7.21
C PRO A 120 -7.29 -4.68 8.64
N VAL A 121 -7.34 -3.39 8.98
CA VAL A 121 -6.83 -2.86 10.23
C VAL A 121 -7.94 -2.35 11.14
N SER A 122 -7.68 -2.38 12.43
CA SER A 122 -8.55 -1.83 13.47
C SER A 122 -7.73 -0.90 14.37
N GLY A 123 -8.29 0.24 14.75
CA GLY A 123 -7.66 1.21 15.64
C GLY A 123 -7.85 2.67 15.25
N GLY A 124 -8.39 2.94 14.05
CA GLY A 124 -8.67 4.28 13.55
C GLY A 124 -7.41 5.13 13.30
N VAL A 125 -7.62 6.40 13.00
CA VAL A 125 -6.54 7.36 12.73
C VAL A 125 -5.60 7.52 13.93
N ALA A 126 -6.14 7.55 15.14
CA ALA A 126 -5.34 7.62 16.37
C ALA A 126 -4.43 6.40 16.52
N GLY A 127 -4.95 5.20 16.25
CA GLY A 127 -4.17 3.97 16.27
C GLY A 127 -3.08 3.97 15.20
N ALA A 128 -3.38 4.46 14.02
CA ALA A 128 -2.40 4.58 12.94
C ALA A 128 -1.26 5.53 13.33
N ALA A 129 -1.57 6.70 13.86
CA ALA A 129 -0.58 7.68 14.30
C ALA A 129 0.30 7.14 15.44
N ALA A 130 -0.30 6.41 16.38
CA ALA A 130 0.41 5.84 17.53
C ALA A 130 1.21 4.57 17.19
N GLY A 131 1.07 4.00 16.01
CA GLY A 131 1.67 2.73 15.65
C GLY A 131 1.05 1.54 16.38
N MET A 132 -0.25 1.62 16.71
CA MET A 132 -0.96 0.64 17.53
C MET A 132 -2.13 -0.01 16.82
N LEU A 133 -2.11 -0.05 15.50
CA LEU A 133 -3.13 -0.76 14.73
C LEU A 133 -3.06 -2.26 14.96
N THR A 134 -4.23 -2.89 14.98
CA THR A 134 -4.35 -4.34 14.89
C THR A 134 -4.58 -4.74 13.44
N PHE A 135 -3.75 -5.62 12.91
CA PHE A 135 -3.90 -6.18 11.56
C PHE A 135 -4.63 -7.52 11.67
N MET A 136 -5.73 -7.65 10.94
CA MET A 136 -6.60 -8.82 10.99
C MET A 136 -6.44 -9.76 9.80
#